data_f244714add051bb88b5dd32328a2cb2c
#
_entry.id   f244714add051bb88b5dd32328a2cb2c
#
_cell.length_a   1.000
_cell.length_b   1.000
_cell.length_c   1.000
_cell.angle_alpha   90.00
_cell.angle_beta   90.00
_cell.angle_gamma   90.00
#
_symmetry.space_group_name_H-M   'P 1'
#
loop_
_entity.id
_entity.type
_entity.pdbx_description
1 polymer ?
#
loop_
_entity_poly.entity_id
_entity_poly.type
_entity_poly.pdbx_seq_one_letter_code
_entity_poly.pdbx_strand_id
1 'polypeptide(L)'
;MGWKKSEMDRRSKRKELPQKGYTQLLQGSRLATARAVEVDVHVKHCFEIARAIKHQTAGEAITFLNNVLKIDSDRPDIRKKAVAVPFRLGSGNKRRKRSGPSMVGHRKGGVGPGRYPVKASRTMIKLLESCMENARHQYEDIDPEEMVITHCAAHRGTIKRGFTPRARGRASPKNHYRVNLEIFLEDFSGSEDELEDDF
;
A
#
# COMPACT_ATOMS: atom_id res chain seq x y z
N MET A 1 21.23 43.24 9.12
CA MET A 1 19.90 42.99 8.52
C MET A 1 19.74 41.60 7.85
N GLY A 2 20.42 40.55 8.34
CA GLY A 2 20.43 39.20 7.73
C GLY A 2 19.40 38.20 8.29
N TRP A 3 18.73 38.51 9.37
CA TRP A 3 17.88 37.58 10.11
C TRP A 3 16.45 37.41 9.53
N LYS A 4 15.94 38.42 8.86
CA LYS A 4 14.56 38.37 8.31
C LYS A 4 14.40 37.45 7.10
N LYS A 5 15.48 37.24 6.30
CA LYS A 5 15.43 36.35 5.13
C LYS A 5 15.33 34.88 5.50
N SER A 6 16.04 34.45 6.56
CA SER A 6 16.02 33.06 7.04
C SER A 6 14.69 32.67 7.71
N GLU A 7 13.95 33.64 8.25
CA GLU A 7 12.67 33.40 8.92
C GLU A 7 11.50 33.36 7.92
N MET A 8 11.57 34.13 6.84
CA MET A 8 10.65 34.01 5.71
C MET A 8 10.83 32.67 4.97
N ASP A 9 12.08 32.22 4.77
CA ASP A 9 12.38 30.91 4.17
C ASP A 9 11.90 29.73 5.01
N ARG A 10 11.94 29.86 6.33
CA ARG A 10 11.39 28.84 7.24
C ARG A 10 9.86 28.84 7.28
N ARG A 11 9.21 29.98 7.08
CA ARG A 11 7.75 30.09 7.00
C ARG A 11 7.21 29.57 5.68
N SER A 12 7.87 29.83 4.56
CA SER A 12 7.49 29.25 3.28
C SER A 12 7.68 27.73 3.26
N LYS A 13 8.80 27.23 3.79
CA LYS A 13 9.03 25.77 3.95
C LYS A 13 8.02 25.09 4.90
N ARG A 14 7.49 25.80 5.90
CA ARG A 14 6.43 25.27 6.75
C ARG A 14 5.07 25.13 6.07
N LYS A 15 4.80 25.93 5.03
CA LYS A 15 3.57 25.78 4.22
C LYS A 15 3.60 24.56 3.30
N GLU A 16 4.80 24.07 2.98
CA GLU A 16 5.02 22.90 2.13
C GLU A 16 5.17 21.58 2.90
N LEU A 17 5.04 21.61 4.24
CA LEU A 17 5.10 20.40 5.04
C LEU A 17 3.86 19.52 4.81
N PRO A 18 4.04 18.20 4.72
CA PRO A 18 2.92 17.29 4.56
C PRO A 18 1.92 17.48 5.69
N GLN A 19 0.64 17.34 5.38
CA GLN A 19 -0.43 17.42 6.36
C GLN A 19 -0.15 16.43 7.49
N LYS A 20 -0.44 16.81 8.73
CA LYS A 20 -0.12 16.02 9.92
C LYS A 20 -0.62 14.58 9.75
N GLY A 21 0.32 13.64 9.67
CA GLY A 21 0.04 12.23 9.56
C GLY A 21 0.35 11.59 8.21
N TYR A 22 0.59 12.36 7.16
CA TYR A 22 1.03 11.86 5.87
C TYR A 22 2.52 12.19 5.64
N THR A 23 3.20 11.37 4.84
CA THR A 23 4.63 11.53 4.54
C THR A 23 4.89 12.33 3.27
N GLN A 24 3.87 12.48 2.42
CA GLN A 24 3.92 13.25 1.19
C GLN A 24 3.01 14.48 1.27
N LEU A 25 3.36 15.53 0.56
CA LEU A 25 2.51 16.71 0.37
C LEU A 25 1.25 16.30 -0.40
N LEU A 26 0.12 16.82 0.05
CA LEU A 26 -1.15 16.68 -0.66
C LEU A 26 -1.15 17.70 -1.81
N GLN A 27 -0.94 17.21 -3.01
CA GLN A 27 -0.98 17.98 -4.26
C GLN A 27 -2.01 17.31 -5.16
N GLY A 28 -2.81 18.09 -5.85
CA GLY A 28 -3.89 17.63 -6.72
C GLY A 28 -5.19 18.36 -6.44
N SER A 29 -6.01 18.60 -7.47
CA SER A 29 -7.28 19.34 -7.38
C SER A 29 -8.38 18.47 -6.76
N ARG A 30 -8.44 17.19 -7.11
CA ARG A 30 -9.45 16.22 -6.68
C ARG A 30 -8.76 15.00 -6.04
N LEU A 31 -8.39 15.15 -4.77
CA LEU A 31 -7.58 14.19 -4.04
C LEU A 31 -8.35 13.61 -2.86
N ALA A 32 -8.52 12.30 -2.83
CA ALA A 32 -9.00 11.56 -1.67
C ALA A 32 -7.87 10.81 -0.98
N THR A 33 -7.87 10.81 0.35
CA THR A 33 -6.79 10.21 1.13
C THR A 33 -7.33 9.26 2.19
N ALA A 34 -6.57 8.20 2.46
CA ALA A 34 -6.83 7.32 3.59
C ALA A 34 -5.53 6.85 4.24
N ARG A 35 -5.61 6.61 5.55
CA ARG A 35 -4.48 6.19 6.36
C ARG A 35 -4.88 5.12 7.36
N ALA A 36 -4.06 4.07 7.47
CA ALA A 36 -4.17 3.06 8.52
C ALA A 36 -2.90 3.07 9.38
N VAL A 37 -3.08 3.24 10.70
CA VAL A 37 -1.97 3.39 11.66
C VAL A 37 -1.84 2.12 12.48
N GLU A 38 -0.58 1.72 12.76
CA GLU A 38 -0.22 0.62 13.67
C GLU A 38 -0.87 -0.74 13.32
N VAL A 39 -0.95 -1.04 12.03
CA VAL A 39 -1.54 -2.28 11.54
C VAL A 39 -0.60 -3.46 11.76
N ASP A 40 -1.15 -4.61 12.16
CA ASP A 40 -0.39 -5.83 12.39
C ASP A 40 -0.18 -6.64 11.11
N VAL A 41 0.64 -6.10 10.20
CA VAL A 41 1.04 -6.73 8.93
C VAL A 41 2.54 -6.63 8.71
N HIS A 42 3.07 -7.35 7.74
CA HIS A 42 4.50 -7.33 7.47
C HIS A 42 4.87 -6.19 6.51
N VAL A 43 5.75 -5.28 6.93
CA VAL A 43 6.18 -4.10 6.15
C VAL A 43 6.60 -4.45 4.71
N LYS A 44 7.44 -5.49 4.54
CA LYS A 44 7.94 -5.89 3.22
C LYS A 44 6.81 -6.35 2.28
N HIS A 45 5.78 -6.99 2.82
CA HIS A 45 4.62 -7.40 2.01
C HIS A 45 3.80 -6.19 1.57
N CYS A 46 3.55 -5.26 2.49
CA CYS A 46 2.81 -4.03 2.18
C CYS A 46 3.57 -3.17 1.17
N PHE A 47 4.89 -3.06 1.31
CA PHE A 47 5.73 -2.32 0.37
C PHE A 47 5.66 -2.87 -1.06
N GLU A 48 5.74 -4.19 -1.23
CA GLU A 48 5.67 -4.80 -2.57
C GLU A 48 4.24 -4.73 -3.15
N ILE A 49 3.20 -4.81 -2.30
CA ILE A 49 1.82 -4.58 -2.74
C ILE A 49 1.65 -3.12 -3.19
N ALA A 50 2.03 -2.16 -2.34
CA ALA A 50 1.93 -0.73 -2.65
C ALA A 50 2.59 -0.40 -3.99
N ARG A 51 3.75 -1.00 -4.24
CA ARG A 51 4.48 -0.84 -5.49
C ARG A 51 3.78 -1.49 -6.69
N ALA A 52 3.05 -2.59 -6.46
CA ALA A 52 2.34 -3.30 -7.53
C ALA A 52 1.05 -2.58 -7.95
N ILE A 53 0.38 -1.89 -7.01
CA ILE A 53 -0.90 -1.20 -7.27
C ILE A 53 -0.75 0.28 -7.63
N LYS A 54 0.40 0.88 -7.38
CA LYS A 54 0.65 2.29 -7.70
C LYS A 54 0.47 2.54 -9.20
N HIS A 55 -0.18 3.64 -9.55
CA HIS A 55 -0.55 4.04 -10.92
C HIS A 55 -1.60 3.16 -11.61
N GLN A 56 -2.34 2.35 -10.86
CA GLN A 56 -3.55 1.66 -11.33
C GLN A 56 -4.78 2.42 -10.85
N THR A 57 -5.93 2.16 -11.48
CA THR A 57 -7.20 2.64 -10.95
C THR A 57 -7.56 1.89 -9.67
N ALA A 58 -8.40 2.50 -8.84
CA ALA A 58 -8.80 1.88 -7.57
C ALA A 58 -9.53 0.55 -7.81
N GLY A 59 -10.40 0.48 -8.84
CA GLY A 59 -11.12 -0.73 -9.23
C GLY A 59 -10.19 -1.85 -9.70
N GLU A 60 -9.19 -1.54 -10.55
CA GLU A 60 -8.18 -2.52 -10.99
C GLU A 60 -7.35 -3.05 -9.83
N ALA A 61 -6.94 -2.17 -8.91
CA ALA A 61 -6.16 -2.54 -7.74
C ALA A 61 -6.93 -3.49 -6.82
N ILE A 62 -8.23 -3.23 -6.57
CA ILE A 62 -9.09 -4.13 -5.78
C ILE A 62 -9.25 -5.47 -6.49
N THR A 63 -9.49 -5.47 -7.80
CA THR A 63 -9.60 -6.69 -8.60
C THR A 63 -8.31 -7.50 -8.56
N PHE A 64 -7.16 -6.85 -8.70
CA PHE A 64 -5.85 -7.49 -8.57
C PHE A 64 -5.66 -8.13 -7.19
N LEU A 65 -5.94 -7.40 -6.10
CA LEU A 65 -5.80 -7.91 -4.74
C LEU A 65 -6.78 -9.05 -4.44
N ASN A 66 -8.00 -9.00 -4.95
CA ASN A 66 -8.96 -10.10 -4.86
C ASN A 66 -8.46 -11.35 -5.61
N ASN A 67 -7.79 -11.17 -6.75
CA ASN A 67 -7.13 -12.28 -7.45
C ASN A 67 -5.95 -12.87 -6.65
N VAL A 68 -5.23 -12.07 -5.87
CA VAL A 68 -4.22 -12.58 -4.93
C VAL A 68 -4.85 -13.42 -3.83
N LEU A 69 -6.00 -12.99 -3.30
CA LEU A 69 -6.72 -13.70 -2.23
C LEU A 69 -7.30 -15.07 -2.67
N LYS A 70 -7.47 -15.32 -3.95
CA LYS A 70 -7.93 -16.62 -4.47
C LYS A 70 -7.05 -17.80 -4.05
N ILE A 71 -5.80 -17.55 -3.63
CA ILE A 71 -4.90 -18.58 -3.12
C ILE A 71 -5.40 -19.20 -1.80
N ASP A 72 -6.16 -18.43 -1.02
CA ASP A 72 -6.71 -18.86 0.28
C ASP A 72 -8.02 -19.67 0.15
N SER A 73 -8.50 -19.85 -1.06
CA SER A 73 -9.73 -20.64 -1.32
C SER A 73 -9.49 -22.13 -1.13
N ASP A 74 -10.46 -22.83 -0.55
CA ASP A 74 -10.45 -24.28 -0.41
C ASP A 74 -10.60 -25.00 -1.75
N ARG A 75 -11.18 -24.35 -2.75
CA ARG A 75 -11.42 -24.91 -4.08
C ARG A 75 -10.14 -24.87 -4.93
N PRO A 76 -9.63 -26.01 -5.41
CA PRO A 76 -8.39 -26.05 -6.20
C PRO A 76 -8.48 -25.28 -7.52
N ASP A 77 -9.66 -25.22 -8.14
CA ASP A 77 -9.87 -24.51 -9.41
C ASP A 77 -9.76 -23.00 -9.25
N ILE A 78 -10.27 -22.44 -8.14
CA ILE A 78 -10.16 -21.03 -7.80
C ILE A 78 -8.70 -20.70 -7.45
N ARG A 79 -8.06 -21.57 -6.68
CA ARG A 79 -6.65 -21.39 -6.28
C ARG A 79 -5.70 -21.33 -7.48
N LYS A 80 -5.94 -22.13 -8.53
CA LYS A 80 -5.16 -22.07 -9.76
C LYS A 80 -5.26 -20.74 -10.50
N LYS A 81 -6.34 -19.96 -10.26
CA LYS A 81 -6.54 -18.63 -10.84
C LYS A 81 -5.88 -17.51 -10.04
N ALA A 82 -5.30 -17.82 -8.88
CA ALA A 82 -4.64 -16.83 -8.06
C ALA A 82 -3.45 -16.15 -8.77
N VAL A 83 -3.32 -14.86 -8.61
CA VAL A 83 -2.25 -14.04 -9.17
C VAL A 83 -1.26 -13.69 -8.05
N ALA A 84 0.03 -13.89 -8.29
CA ALA A 84 1.05 -13.58 -7.30
C ALA A 84 1.48 -12.12 -7.39
N VAL A 85 1.66 -11.47 -6.25
CA VAL A 85 2.28 -10.15 -6.15
C VAL A 85 3.76 -10.28 -6.54
N PRO A 86 4.29 -9.39 -7.42
CA PRO A 86 5.70 -9.39 -7.77
C PRO A 86 6.59 -9.10 -6.56
N PHE A 87 7.63 -9.89 -6.37
CA PHE A 87 8.64 -9.64 -5.33
C PHE A 87 10.02 -9.50 -5.95
N ARG A 88 10.71 -8.40 -5.66
CA ARG A 88 12.07 -8.14 -6.20
C ARG A 88 13.11 -9.11 -5.66
N LEU A 89 13.00 -9.45 -4.38
CA LEU A 89 13.98 -10.25 -3.66
C LEU A 89 13.57 -11.73 -3.61
N GLY A 90 13.53 -12.37 -4.74
CA GLY A 90 13.37 -13.80 -4.85
C GLY A 90 12.10 -14.38 -4.20
N SER A 91 11.76 -15.59 -4.54
CA SER A 91 10.58 -16.29 -4.02
C SER A 91 10.74 -16.82 -2.59
N GLY A 92 11.89 -16.57 -1.94
CA GLY A 92 12.18 -17.11 -0.63
C GLY A 92 12.51 -18.62 -0.64
N ASN A 93 12.81 -19.17 0.52
CA ASN A 93 13.32 -20.53 0.64
C ASN A 93 12.24 -21.56 0.26
N LYS A 94 12.50 -22.36 -0.77
CA LYS A 94 11.64 -23.44 -1.29
C LYS A 94 11.36 -24.57 -0.30
N ARG A 95 12.00 -24.57 0.86
CA ARG A 95 12.15 -25.76 1.73
C ARG A 95 11.04 -26.03 2.73
N ARG A 96 10.00 -25.20 2.85
CA ARG A 96 8.91 -25.52 3.79
C ARG A 96 7.64 -25.89 3.04
N LYS A 97 7.54 -27.14 2.65
CA LYS A 97 6.26 -27.83 2.47
C LYS A 97 5.57 -27.91 3.85
N ARG A 98 4.89 -26.87 4.26
CA ARG A 98 3.84 -26.99 5.26
C ARG A 98 2.60 -27.49 4.54
N SER A 99 1.83 -28.35 5.18
CA SER A 99 0.52 -28.81 4.72
C SER A 99 -0.42 -27.61 4.54
N GLY A 100 -0.44 -27.06 3.35
CA GLY A 100 -1.23 -25.89 2.99
C GLY A 100 -0.83 -25.31 1.64
N PRO A 101 -1.61 -24.38 1.06
CA PRO A 101 -1.25 -23.75 -0.19
C PRO A 101 0.09 -23.03 -0.06
N SER A 102 0.95 -23.20 -1.06
CA SER A 102 2.24 -22.52 -1.08
C SER A 102 2.01 -21.02 -1.26
N MET A 103 2.36 -20.25 -0.24
CA MET A 103 2.31 -18.77 -0.28
C MET A 103 3.49 -18.16 -1.04
N VAL A 104 4.32 -18.99 -1.65
CA VAL A 104 5.52 -18.60 -2.38
C VAL A 104 5.55 -19.37 -3.69
N GLY A 105 5.78 -18.69 -4.80
CA GLY A 105 5.83 -19.29 -6.11
C GLY A 105 6.40 -18.36 -7.16
N HIS A 106 6.37 -18.80 -8.40
CA HIS A 106 6.64 -17.96 -9.56
C HIS A 106 5.35 -17.34 -10.08
N ARG A 107 5.45 -16.15 -10.67
CA ARG A 107 4.35 -15.54 -11.42
C ARG A 107 4.04 -16.41 -12.65
N LYS A 108 2.78 -16.42 -13.09
CA LYS A 108 2.39 -17.10 -14.33
C LYS A 108 3.23 -16.56 -15.50
N GLY A 109 3.61 -17.44 -16.40
CA GLY A 109 4.46 -17.08 -17.55
C GLY A 109 5.96 -17.01 -17.25
N GLY A 110 6.43 -17.45 -16.08
CA GLY A 110 7.85 -17.50 -15.75
C GLY A 110 8.53 -16.13 -15.54
N VAL A 111 7.75 -15.05 -15.41
CA VAL A 111 8.22 -13.64 -15.37
C VAL A 111 8.89 -13.26 -14.06
N GLY A 112 9.25 -14.19 -13.23
CA GLY A 112 10.00 -13.93 -11.98
C GLY A 112 9.26 -14.34 -10.71
N PRO A 113 9.86 -14.06 -9.55
CA PRO A 113 9.35 -14.50 -8.25
C PRO A 113 8.08 -13.77 -7.86
N GLY A 114 7.21 -14.48 -7.15
CA GLY A 114 5.96 -13.94 -6.61
C GLY A 114 5.60 -14.53 -5.26
N ARG A 115 4.76 -13.81 -4.53
CA ARG A 115 4.19 -14.27 -3.26
C ARG A 115 2.71 -13.90 -3.18
N TYR A 116 2.04 -14.56 -2.24
CA TYR A 116 0.62 -14.34 -1.96
C TYR A 116 0.46 -13.84 -0.53
N PRO A 117 0.65 -12.55 -0.27
CA PRO A 117 0.57 -11.98 1.07
C PRO A 117 -0.88 -11.73 1.51
N VAL A 118 -1.64 -12.77 1.80
CA VAL A 118 -3.09 -12.76 2.08
C VAL A 118 -3.47 -11.70 3.12
N LYS A 119 -2.80 -11.70 4.30
CA LYS A 119 -3.13 -10.77 5.38
C LYS A 119 -2.92 -9.30 4.97
N ALA A 120 -1.82 -9.02 4.28
CA ALA A 120 -1.52 -7.67 3.82
C ALA A 120 -2.47 -7.23 2.69
N SER A 121 -2.84 -8.13 1.77
CA SER A 121 -3.80 -7.84 0.71
C SER A 121 -5.19 -7.49 1.27
N ARG A 122 -5.69 -8.25 2.25
CA ARG A 122 -6.97 -7.93 2.92
C ARG A 122 -6.95 -6.56 3.60
N THR A 123 -5.83 -6.21 4.24
CA THR A 123 -5.68 -4.90 4.87
C THR A 123 -5.64 -3.77 3.85
N MET A 124 -4.96 -3.99 2.73
CA MET A 124 -4.86 -3.00 1.66
C MET A 124 -6.20 -2.76 0.97
N ILE A 125 -7.00 -3.82 0.74
CA ILE A 125 -8.37 -3.68 0.21
C ILE A 125 -9.22 -2.79 1.12
N LYS A 126 -9.23 -3.07 2.44
CA LYS A 126 -9.98 -2.24 3.39
C LYS A 126 -9.56 -0.78 3.39
N LEU A 127 -8.26 -0.52 3.20
CA LEU A 127 -7.75 0.85 3.13
C LEU A 127 -8.18 1.54 1.82
N LEU A 128 -8.16 0.81 0.69
CA LEU A 128 -8.67 1.31 -0.60
C LEU A 128 -10.17 1.60 -0.53
N GLU A 129 -10.96 0.68 0.00
CA GLU A 129 -12.40 0.88 0.21
C GLU A 129 -12.68 2.12 1.07
N SER A 130 -11.92 2.32 2.15
CA SER A 130 -12.02 3.51 2.99
C SER A 130 -11.65 4.79 2.23
N CYS A 131 -10.65 4.74 1.35
CA CYS A 131 -10.27 5.88 0.53
C CYS A 131 -11.34 6.21 -0.52
N MET A 132 -11.93 5.20 -1.13
CA MET A 132 -13.04 5.36 -2.08
C MET A 132 -14.28 5.94 -1.42
N GLU A 133 -14.61 5.52 -0.19
CA GLU A 133 -15.71 6.11 0.58
C GLU A 133 -15.42 7.58 0.94
N ASN A 134 -14.18 7.92 1.26
CA ASN A 134 -13.77 9.32 1.46
C ASN A 134 -13.93 10.13 0.17
N ALA A 135 -13.60 9.55 -0.99
CA ALA A 135 -13.79 10.19 -2.28
C ALA A 135 -15.27 10.46 -2.57
N ARG A 136 -16.16 9.47 -2.37
CA ARG A 136 -17.61 9.63 -2.53
C ARG A 136 -18.19 10.71 -1.63
N HIS A 137 -17.62 10.87 -0.44
CA HIS A 137 -18.07 11.89 0.50
C HIS A 137 -17.61 13.30 0.16
N GLN A 138 -16.47 13.41 -0.50
CA GLN A 138 -15.88 14.69 -0.88
C GLN A 138 -16.36 15.17 -2.26
N TYR A 139 -16.61 14.23 -3.16
CA TYR A 139 -16.92 14.50 -4.56
C TYR A 139 -18.15 13.70 -4.98
N GLU A 140 -19.25 14.37 -5.28
CA GLU A 140 -20.49 13.72 -5.71
C GLU A 140 -20.46 13.30 -7.18
N ASP A 141 -19.62 13.96 -7.99
CA ASP A 141 -19.58 13.85 -9.45
C ASP A 141 -18.59 12.80 -9.97
N ILE A 142 -17.79 12.15 -9.08
CA ILE A 142 -16.69 11.28 -9.47
C ILE A 142 -16.99 9.83 -9.12
N ASP A 143 -16.70 8.91 -10.06
CA ASP A 143 -16.67 7.50 -9.74
C ASP A 143 -15.32 7.13 -9.06
N PRO A 144 -15.33 6.76 -7.77
CA PRO A 144 -14.11 6.42 -7.05
C PRO A 144 -13.35 5.21 -7.62
N GLU A 145 -14.00 4.35 -8.39
CA GLU A 145 -13.36 3.18 -9.01
C GLU A 145 -12.40 3.57 -10.15
N GLU A 146 -12.67 4.70 -10.81
CA GLU A 146 -11.86 5.25 -11.91
C GLU A 146 -10.69 6.09 -11.42
N MET A 147 -10.73 6.55 -10.15
CA MET A 147 -9.64 7.33 -9.58
C MET A 147 -8.32 6.54 -9.56
N VAL A 148 -7.22 7.22 -9.87
CA VAL A 148 -5.89 6.62 -9.98
C VAL A 148 -5.15 6.71 -8.64
N ILE A 149 -4.44 5.65 -8.29
CA ILE A 149 -3.57 5.61 -7.11
C ILE A 149 -2.26 6.36 -7.43
N THR A 150 -2.17 7.63 -7.06
CA THR A 150 -0.96 8.44 -7.25
C THR A 150 0.10 8.16 -6.20
N HIS A 151 -0.33 7.95 -4.97
CA HIS A 151 0.56 7.61 -3.87
C HIS A 151 0.06 6.41 -3.08
N CYS A 152 0.96 5.47 -2.83
CA CYS A 152 0.72 4.38 -1.90
C CYS A 152 2.04 4.05 -1.20
N ALA A 153 2.06 4.13 0.12
CA ALA A 153 3.26 3.89 0.91
C ALA A 153 3.00 3.05 2.16
N ALA A 154 4.05 2.35 2.58
CA ALA A 154 4.05 1.52 3.77
C ALA A 154 5.28 1.82 4.62
N HIS A 155 5.05 2.38 5.80
CA HIS A 155 6.10 2.79 6.74
C HIS A 155 6.12 1.89 7.97
N ARG A 156 7.29 1.80 8.60
CA ARG A 156 7.40 1.12 9.88
C ARG A 156 6.77 2.00 10.97
N GLY A 157 5.85 1.39 11.73
CA GLY A 157 5.29 1.96 12.95
C GLY A 157 6.09 1.55 14.19
N THR A 158 5.42 1.43 15.32
CA THR A 158 6.02 1.04 16.59
C THR A 158 6.56 -0.38 16.56
N ILE A 159 7.57 -0.62 17.39
CA ILE A 159 8.19 -1.92 17.55
C ILE A 159 7.66 -2.56 18.85
N LYS A 160 6.88 -3.62 18.71
CA LYS A 160 6.53 -4.48 19.83
C LYS A 160 7.71 -5.40 20.12
N ARG A 161 8.48 -5.05 21.15
CA ARG A 161 9.64 -5.83 21.59
C ARG A 161 9.19 -7.12 22.26
N GLY A 162 9.86 -8.21 21.95
CA GLY A 162 9.67 -9.49 22.57
C GLY A 162 10.97 -10.27 22.56
N PHE A 163 11.02 -11.37 23.30
CA PHE A 163 12.17 -12.27 23.31
C PHE A 163 11.70 -13.72 23.27
N THR A 164 12.56 -14.57 22.76
CA THR A 164 12.38 -16.04 22.79
C THR A 164 13.47 -16.63 23.67
N PRO A 165 13.13 -17.32 24.75
CA PRO A 165 14.12 -17.98 25.57
C PRO A 165 14.87 -19.05 24.76
N ARG A 166 16.17 -19.19 25.05
CA ARG A 166 17.06 -20.16 24.44
C ARG A 166 17.76 -20.99 25.52
N ALA A 167 18.47 -22.04 25.09
CA ALA A 167 19.24 -22.87 25.99
C ALA A 167 20.29 -22.06 26.78
N ARG A 168 20.68 -22.54 27.95
CA ARG A 168 21.70 -21.96 28.84
C ARG A 168 21.38 -20.53 29.30
N GLY A 169 20.10 -20.21 29.59
CA GLY A 169 19.69 -18.90 30.08
C GLY A 169 19.81 -17.75 29.05
N ARG A 170 20.10 -18.05 27.79
CA ARG A 170 20.17 -17.02 26.74
C ARG A 170 18.77 -16.67 26.22
N ALA A 171 18.62 -15.46 25.67
CA ALA A 171 17.42 -15.02 25.00
C ALA A 171 17.75 -14.42 23.62
N SER A 172 16.87 -14.65 22.65
CA SER A 172 16.96 -14.02 21.32
C SER A 172 15.82 -13.02 21.16
N PRO A 173 16.07 -11.82 20.58
CA PRO A 173 15.03 -10.84 20.35
C PRO A 173 14.00 -11.37 19.34
N LYS A 174 12.72 -11.15 19.62
CA LYS A 174 11.58 -11.46 18.76
C LYS A 174 10.72 -10.22 18.61
N ASN A 175 11.18 -9.28 17.80
CA ASN A 175 10.50 -8.02 17.61
C ASN A 175 9.43 -8.15 16.52
N HIS A 176 8.27 -7.54 16.77
CA HIS A 176 7.20 -7.35 15.79
C HIS A 176 7.08 -5.88 15.44
N TYR A 177 7.11 -5.58 14.15
CA TYR A 177 6.96 -4.21 13.64
C TYR A 177 5.51 -3.98 13.23
N ARG A 178 4.92 -2.91 13.72
CA ARG A 178 3.66 -2.38 13.21
C ARG A 178 3.92 -1.62 11.92
N VAL A 179 2.87 -1.41 11.14
CA VAL A 179 2.95 -0.74 9.85
C VAL A 179 1.95 0.39 9.79
N ASN A 180 2.39 1.53 9.28
CA ASN A 180 1.52 2.63 8.89
C ASN A 180 1.40 2.59 7.37
N LEU A 181 0.16 2.62 6.88
CA LEU A 181 -0.17 2.62 5.46
C LEU A 181 -0.83 3.93 5.11
N GLU A 182 -0.53 4.45 3.93
CA GLU A 182 -1.15 5.65 3.38
C GLU A 182 -1.42 5.46 1.89
N ILE A 183 -2.57 5.94 1.42
CA ILE A 183 -2.99 5.89 0.02
C ILE A 183 -3.62 7.23 -0.35
N PHE A 184 -3.31 7.71 -1.55
CA PHE A 184 -3.94 8.85 -2.20
C PHE A 184 -4.54 8.39 -3.52
N LEU A 185 -5.79 8.75 -3.74
CA LEU A 185 -6.50 8.61 -4.99
C LEU A 185 -6.69 10.00 -5.59
N GLU A 186 -6.44 10.13 -6.87
CA GLU A 186 -6.56 11.37 -7.60
C GLU A 186 -7.38 11.15 -8.87
N ASP A 187 -8.27 12.08 -9.16
CA ASP A 187 -9.01 12.11 -10.39
C ASP A 187 -8.38 13.10 -11.37
N PHE A 188 -8.15 12.64 -12.59
CA PHE A 188 -7.57 13.41 -13.69
C PHE A 188 -8.60 13.82 -14.75
N SER A 189 -9.87 13.45 -14.60
CA SER A 189 -10.92 13.74 -15.61
C SER A 189 -11.18 15.23 -15.82
N GLY A 190 -10.93 16.07 -14.80
CA GLY A 190 -11.16 17.50 -14.89
C GLY A 190 -10.00 18.35 -15.45
N SER A 191 -8.86 17.72 -15.77
CA SER A 191 -7.68 18.47 -16.27
C SER A 191 -7.68 18.70 -17.79
N GLU A 192 -8.55 18.03 -18.52
CA GLU A 192 -8.66 18.19 -19.98
C GLU A 192 -9.57 19.36 -20.36
N ASP A 193 -10.57 19.68 -19.55
CA ASP A 193 -11.55 20.74 -19.83
C ASP A 193 -10.98 22.16 -19.65
N GLU A 194 -9.93 22.35 -18.84
CA GLU A 194 -9.31 23.67 -18.61
C GLU A 194 -8.38 24.11 -19.75
N LEU A 195 -8.03 23.23 -20.69
CA LEU A 195 -7.15 23.54 -21.81
C LEU A 195 -7.88 23.91 -23.11
N GLU A 196 -9.20 23.68 -23.19
CA GLU A 196 -9.99 24.02 -24.41
C GLU A 196 -10.59 25.44 -24.39
N ASP A 197 -10.64 26.12 -23.25
CA ASP A 197 -11.23 27.45 -23.11
C ASP A 197 -10.27 28.63 -23.40
N ASP A 198 -8.98 28.35 -23.69
CA ASP A 198 -7.96 29.37 -23.97
C ASP A 198 -7.55 29.50 -25.47
N PHE A 199 -8.40 29.04 -26.40
CA PHE A 199 -8.18 29.26 -27.84
C PHE A 199 -9.32 30.00 -28.50
#